data_15ce50475bc8c92f4e4a82a44818494e
#
_entry.id   15ce50475bc8c92f4e4a82a44818494e
#
_cell.length_a   1.000
_cell.length_b   1.000
_cell.length_c   1.000
_cell.angle_alpha   90.00
_cell.angle_beta   90.00
_cell.angle_gamma   90.00
#
_symmetry.space_group_name_H-M   'P 1'
#
loop_
_entity.id
_entity.type
_entity.pdbx_description
1 polymer ?
#
loop_
_entity_poly.entity_id
_entity_poly.type
_entity_poly.pdbx_seq_one_letter_code
_entity_poly.pdbx_strand_id
1 'polypeptide(L)'
;MKVVDNFELIKPLFYFNEGNGMFFHVQIVPRNKDHAKSCKERTIQTYFVQSREELERRKSVIIQLCRTFGARAYINVAGKDFSELNKQLLFKMAEYNVRNHQNINPIRIVNKVAGSLKSRIVRWILDVDDTSLEYRTRLMDWLNKEGLTERDWFEIPTVSGYHLILKKKVNTKILQEQFSDLALHKNSMGTLLYYEGE
;
A
#
# COMPACT_ATOMS: atom_id res chain seq x y z
N MET A 1 2.00 -8.96 22.65
CA MET A 1 1.80 -9.32 21.23
C MET A 1 0.81 -8.33 20.62
N LYS A 2 1.21 -7.57 19.61
CA LYS A 2 0.35 -6.59 18.91
C LYS A 2 -0.10 -7.18 17.58
N VAL A 3 -1.41 -7.30 17.36
CA VAL A 3 -1.98 -7.80 16.11
C VAL A 3 -2.74 -6.67 15.44
N VAL A 4 -2.50 -6.47 14.16
CA VAL A 4 -3.28 -5.57 13.28
C VAL A 4 -3.81 -6.42 12.12
N ASP A 5 -5.13 -6.59 12.04
CA ASP A 5 -5.82 -7.29 10.96
C ASP A 5 -6.80 -6.33 10.29
N ASN A 6 -6.44 -5.87 9.09
CA ASN A 6 -7.21 -4.90 8.34
C ASN A 6 -7.95 -5.52 7.13
N PHE A 7 -8.00 -6.84 7.00
CA PHE A 7 -8.63 -7.49 5.84
C PHE A 7 -10.07 -7.03 5.60
N GLU A 8 -10.86 -6.88 6.66
CA GLU A 8 -12.25 -6.42 6.54
C GLU A 8 -12.33 -4.91 6.27
N LEU A 9 -11.51 -4.12 6.95
CA LEU A 9 -11.50 -2.66 6.80
C LEU A 9 -11.07 -2.21 5.41
N ILE A 10 -10.29 -3.02 4.71
CA ILE A 10 -9.77 -2.70 3.38
C ILE A 10 -10.76 -3.08 2.27
N LYS A 11 -11.66 -4.03 2.49
CA LYS A 11 -12.64 -4.49 1.47
C LYS A 11 -13.42 -3.36 0.78
N PRO A 12 -13.90 -2.31 1.47
CA PRO A 12 -14.60 -1.20 0.82
C PRO A 12 -13.73 -0.34 -0.10
N LEU A 13 -12.40 -0.43 0.02
CA LEU A 13 -11.45 0.30 -0.83
C LEU A 13 -11.33 -0.29 -2.22
N PHE A 14 -11.72 -1.56 -2.40
CA PHE A 14 -11.57 -2.26 -3.66
C PHE A 14 -12.80 -2.16 -4.52
N TYR A 15 -12.65 -1.49 -5.65
CA TYR A 15 -13.60 -1.52 -6.75
C TYR A 15 -13.09 -2.52 -7.79
N PHE A 16 -13.49 -3.76 -7.65
CA PHE A 16 -13.34 -4.74 -8.70
C PHE A 16 -14.59 -4.67 -9.59
N ASN A 17 -14.53 -3.90 -10.66
CA ASN A 17 -15.51 -4.04 -11.72
C ASN A 17 -15.10 -5.27 -12.52
N GLU A 18 -15.96 -6.26 -12.58
CA GLU A 18 -15.74 -7.44 -13.42
C GLU A 18 -15.35 -7.01 -14.84
N GLY A 19 -14.25 -7.58 -15.35
CA GLY A 19 -13.76 -7.35 -16.70
C GLY A 19 -12.91 -6.11 -16.94
N ASN A 20 -12.63 -5.24 -15.96
CA ASN A 20 -11.82 -4.03 -16.21
C ASN A 20 -10.30 -4.23 -16.16
N GLY A 21 -9.82 -5.46 -15.88
CA GLY A 21 -8.39 -5.79 -15.85
C GLY A 21 -7.59 -5.06 -14.76
N MET A 22 -8.26 -4.58 -13.71
CA MET A 22 -7.59 -3.90 -12.60
C MET A 22 -7.06 -4.90 -11.58
N PHE A 23 -5.92 -4.60 -10.98
CA PHE A 23 -5.37 -5.36 -9.86
C PHE A 23 -4.92 -4.45 -8.73
N PHE A 24 -4.85 -5.05 -7.53
CA PHE A 24 -4.23 -4.48 -6.34
C PHE A 24 -3.00 -5.31 -5.96
N HIS A 25 -1.97 -4.63 -5.49
CA HIS A 25 -0.66 -5.21 -5.27
C HIS A 25 -0.43 -5.43 -3.77
N VAL A 26 -0.30 -6.68 -3.35
CA VAL A 26 0.02 -7.05 -1.97
C VAL A 26 1.49 -7.44 -1.88
N GLN A 27 2.21 -6.89 -0.90
CA GLN A 27 3.60 -7.21 -0.62
C GLN A 27 3.80 -7.61 0.83
N ILE A 28 4.56 -8.68 1.05
CA ILE A 28 4.99 -9.12 2.37
C ILE A 28 6.46 -8.75 2.53
N VAL A 29 6.74 -7.87 3.52
CA VAL A 29 8.07 -7.26 3.70
C VAL A 29 8.43 -7.26 5.19
N PRO A 30 9.56 -7.84 5.59
CA PRO A 30 10.11 -7.66 6.94
C PRO A 30 10.60 -6.23 7.10
N ARG A 31 10.38 -5.62 8.25
CA ARG A 31 10.83 -4.27 8.54
C ARG A 31 11.91 -4.30 9.61
N ASN A 32 13.01 -3.57 9.39
CA ASN A 32 14.13 -3.51 10.34
C ASN A 32 13.69 -3.18 11.76
N LYS A 33 12.72 -2.28 11.89
CA LYS A 33 12.21 -1.84 13.20
C LYS A 33 11.45 -2.93 13.98
N ASP A 34 11.08 -4.03 13.32
CA ASP A 34 10.34 -5.14 13.93
C ASP A 34 11.27 -6.30 14.35
N HIS A 35 12.57 -6.17 14.11
CA HIS A 35 13.55 -7.21 14.38
C HIS A 35 14.68 -6.70 15.32
N ALA A 36 15.07 -7.52 16.28
CA ALA A 36 16.17 -7.20 17.19
C ALA A 36 17.54 -7.08 16.49
N LYS A 37 17.71 -7.76 15.34
CA LYS A 37 18.88 -7.64 14.48
C LYS A 37 18.47 -7.05 13.15
N SER A 38 19.34 -6.21 12.55
CA SER A 38 19.11 -5.66 11.21
C SER A 38 18.80 -6.77 10.20
N CYS A 39 17.65 -6.70 9.58
CA CYS A 39 17.24 -7.59 8.49
C CYS A 39 17.24 -6.82 7.18
N LYS A 40 17.48 -7.52 6.06
CA LYS A 40 17.31 -6.89 4.74
C LYS A 40 15.81 -6.76 4.46
N GLU A 41 15.33 -5.52 4.34
CA GLU A 41 13.95 -5.21 3.94
C GLU A 41 13.72 -5.65 2.47
N ARG A 42 13.63 -6.95 2.27
CA ARG A 42 13.41 -7.56 0.95
C ARG A 42 12.02 -8.15 0.89
N THR A 43 11.27 -7.84 -0.14
CA THR A 43 9.96 -8.46 -0.40
C THR A 43 10.09 -9.98 -0.41
N ILE A 44 9.39 -10.64 0.50
CA ILE A 44 9.31 -12.10 0.62
C ILE A 44 8.40 -12.64 -0.47
N GLN A 45 7.21 -12.05 -0.58
CA GLN A 45 6.17 -12.47 -1.52
C GLN A 45 5.38 -11.27 -2.02
N THR A 46 4.91 -11.39 -3.26
CA THR A 46 4.02 -10.42 -3.90
C THR A 46 2.82 -11.15 -4.48
N TYR A 47 1.63 -10.56 -4.30
CA TYR A 47 0.39 -11.01 -4.93
C TYR A 47 -0.23 -9.87 -5.72
N PHE A 48 -0.80 -10.21 -6.87
CA PHE A 48 -1.61 -9.31 -7.70
C PHE A 48 -3.06 -9.76 -7.57
N VAL A 49 -3.84 -9.03 -6.79
CA VAL A 49 -5.21 -9.40 -6.43
C VAL A 49 -6.19 -8.72 -7.37
N GLN A 50 -7.04 -9.50 -8.03
CA GLN A 50 -8.01 -9.02 -9.01
C GLN A 50 -9.47 -9.10 -8.52
N SER A 51 -9.73 -9.77 -7.40
CA SER A 51 -11.05 -9.84 -6.80
C SER A 51 -10.98 -9.93 -5.26
N ARG A 52 -12.12 -9.68 -4.60
CA ARG A 52 -12.24 -9.83 -3.15
C ARG A 52 -12.08 -11.29 -2.73
N GLU A 53 -12.64 -12.19 -3.51
CA GLU A 53 -12.58 -13.65 -3.32
C GLU A 53 -11.14 -14.14 -3.42
N GLU A 54 -10.34 -13.57 -4.33
CA GLU A 54 -8.93 -13.89 -4.43
C GLU A 54 -8.15 -13.43 -3.19
N LEU A 55 -8.42 -12.22 -2.69
CA LEU A 55 -7.82 -11.73 -1.45
C LEU A 55 -8.17 -12.64 -0.28
N GLU A 56 -9.44 -13.04 -0.17
CA GLU A 56 -9.90 -13.92 0.91
C GLU A 56 -9.23 -15.31 0.86
N ARG A 57 -9.15 -15.91 -0.32
CA ARG A 57 -8.44 -17.19 -0.50
C ARG A 57 -6.97 -17.12 -0.11
N ARG A 58 -6.33 -15.96 -0.24
CA ARG A 58 -4.92 -15.76 0.10
C ARG A 58 -4.71 -15.36 1.56
N LYS A 59 -5.75 -15.00 2.29
CA LYS A 59 -5.67 -14.46 3.66
C LYS A 59 -4.85 -15.36 4.58
N SER A 60 -5.16 -16.65 4.64
CA SER A 60 -4.45 -17.60 5.52
C SER A 60 -2.95 -17.71 5.20
N VAL A 61 -2.59 -17.76 3.91
CA VAL A 61 -1.20 -17.83 3.47
C VAL A 61 -0.45 -16.52 3.78
N ILE A 62 -1.08 -15.36 3.57
CA ILE A 62 -0.50 -14.05 3.90
C ILE A 62 -0.20 -13.99 5.41
N ILE A 63 -1.17 -14.35 6.25
CA ILE A 63 -1.01 -14.38 7.71
C ILE A 63 0.15 -15.31 8.12
N GLN A 64 0.17 -16.53 7.57
CA GLN A 64 1.22 -17.49 7.86
C GLN A 64 2.60 -16.97 7.48
N LEU A 65 2.76 -16.34 6.31
CA LEU A 65 4.04 -15.75 5.88
C LEU A 65 4.45 -14.60 6.80
N CYS A 66 3.50 -13.75 7.21
CA CYS A 66 3.80 -12.67 8.17
C CYS A 66 4.31 -13.23 9.49
N ARG A 67 3.68 -14.26 10.05
CA ARG A 67 4.09 -14.93 11.29
C ARG A 67 5.48 -15.57 11.14
N THR A 68 5.66 -16.37 10.08
CA THR A 68 6.90 -17.12 9.86
C THR A 68 8.13 -16.22 9.74
N PHE A 69 7.98 -15.05 9.11
CA PHE A 69 9.11 -14.17 8.82
C PHE A 69 9.14 -12.89 9.67
N GLY A 70 8.26 -12.74 10.67
CA GLY A 70 8.13 -11.49 11.43
C GLY A 70 7.89 -10.30 10.49
N ALA A 71 7.06 -10.47 9.47
CA ALA A 71 6.91 -9.52 8.38
C ALA A 71 5.55 -8.82 8.43
N ARG A 72 5.46 -7.70 7.70
CA ARG A 72 4.21 -6.95 7.49
C ARG A 72 3.67 -7.22 6.09
N ALA A 73 2.38 -7.44 5.97
CA ALA A 73 1.69 -7.40 4.69
C ALA A 73 1.18 -5.98 4.43
N TYR A 74 1.51 -5.45 3.28
CA TYR A 74 1.00 -4.16 2.78
C TYR A 74 0.17 -4.40 1.52
N ILE A 75 -0.88 -3.59 1.33
CA ILE A 75 -1.66 -3.61 0.10
C ILE A 75 -1.74 -2.20 -0.49
N ASN A 76 -1.45 -2.09 -1.79
CA ASN A 76 -1.63 -0.84 -2.50
C ASN A 76 -3.13 -0.57 -2.69
N VAL A 77 -3.58 0.60 -2.26
CA VAL A 77 -5.01 0.99 -2.32
C VAL A 77 -5.40 1.69 -3.62
N ALA A 78 -4.44 1.94 -4.48
CA ALA A 78 -4.64 2.54 -5.79
C ALA A 78 -4.57 1.45 -6.87
N GLY A 79 -5.72 1.02 -7.37
CA GLY A 79 -5.82 -0.02 -8.39
C GLY A 79 -5.04 0.32 -9.66
N LYS A 80 -4.40 -0.67 -10.27
CA LYS A 80 -3.55 -0.56 -11.45
C LYS A 80 -4.06 -1.44 -12.58
N ASP A 81 -3.66 -1.11 -13.81
CA ASP A 81 -4.09 -1.82 -15.01
C ASP A 81 -3.18 -3.01 -15.31
N PHE A 82 -3.78 -4.19 -15.49
CA PHE A 82 -3.05 -5.42 -15.81
C PHE A 82 -2.54 -5.44 -17.26
N SER A 83 -3.31 -4.87 -18.20
CA SER A 83 -2.88 -4.76 -19.59
C SER A 83 -1.66 -3.84 -19.71
N GLU A 84 -1.67 -2.73 -18.98
CA GLU A 84 -0.53 -1.83 -18.94
C GLU A 84 0.69 -2.48 -18.25
N LEU A 85 0.47 -3.28 -17.19
CA LEU A 85 1.54 -4.08 -16.59
C LEU A 85 2.20 -4.98 -17.63
N ASN A 86 1.41 -5.73 -18.39
CA ASN A 86 1.91 -6.66 -19.40
C ASN A 86 2.73 -5.95 -20.49
N LYS A 87 2.22 -4.82 -21.02
CA LYS A 87 2.94 -4.00 -22.01
C LYS A 87 4.29 -3.52 -21.48
N GLN A 88 4.31 -2.94 -20.28
CA GLN A 88 5.52 -2.41 -19.67
C GLN A 88 6.51 -3.55 -19.35
N LEU A 89 6.05 -4.73 -18.96
CA LEU A 89 6.90 -5.89 -18.72
C LEU A 89 7.57 -6.36 -20.02
N LEU A 90 6.81 -6.51 -21.11
CA LEU A 90 7.35 -6.91 -22.40
C LEU A 90 8.44 -5.93 -22.87
N PHE A 91 8.16 -4.63 -22.77
CA PHE A 91 9.13 -3.60 -23.12
C PHE A 91 10.38 -3.68 -22.26
N LYS A 92 10.21 -3.81 -20.94
CA LYS A 92 11.33 -3.87 -20.00
C LYS A 92 12.18 -5.13 -20.18
N MET A 93 11.56 -6.27 -20.42
CA MET A 93 12.30 -7.52 -20.70
C MET A 93 13.09 -7.44 -22.01
N ALA A 94 12.51 -6.84 -23.07
CA ALA A 94 13.22 -6.60 -24.32
C ALA A 94 14.43 -5.66 -24.11
N GLU A 95 14.26 -4.57 -23.37
CA GLU A 95 15.36 -3.64 -23.01
C GLU A 95 16.51 -4.36 -22.30
N TYR A 96 16.20 -5.22 -21.32
CA TYR A 96 17.22 -6.00 -20.62
C TYR A 96 17.96 -6.99 -21.53
N ASN A 97 17.25 -7.66 -22.43
CA ASN A 97 17.84 -8.57 -23.41
C ASN A 97 18.79 -7.84 -24.36
N VAL A 98 18.38 -6.70 -24.90
CA VAL A 98 19.21 -5.90 -25.82
C VAL A 98 20.49 -5.41 -25.13
N ARG A 99 20.42 -5.09 -23.84
CA ARG A 99 21.59 -4.65 -23.06
C ARG A 99 22.46 -5.79 -22.52
N ASN A 100 22.22 -7.03 -22.93
CA ASN A 100 22.98 -8.23 -22.51
C ASN A 100 23.15 -8.37 -20.97
N HIS A 101 22.12 -8.00 -20.20
CA HIS A 101 22.13 -8.23 -18.76
C HIS A 101 22.02 -9.73 -18.44
N GLN A 102 23.13 -10.37 -18.06
CA GLN A 102 23.21 -11.83 -17.84
C GLN A 102 22.43 -12.32 -16.61
N ASN A 103 22.14 -11.44 -15.62
CA ASN A 103 21.49 -11.81 -14.37
C ASN A 103 20.16 -11.08 -14.19
N ILE A 104 19.15 -11.50 -14.94
CA ILE A 104 17.80 -10.94 -14.84
C ILE A 104 17.03 -11.71 -13.75
N ASN A 105 16.56 -11.00 -12.71
CA ASN A 105 15.59 -11.56 -11.78
C ASN A 105 14.16 -11.10 -12.21
N PRO A 106 13.35 -12.01 -12.81
CA PRO A 106 12.03 -11.66 -13.34
C PRO A 106 11.09 -11.08 -12.28
N ILE A 107 11.11 -11.63 -11.05
CA ILE A 107 10.25 -11.15 -9.94
C ILE A 107 10.58 -9.70 -9.59
N ARG A 108 11.87 -9.36 -9.58
CA ARG A 108 12.30 -7.97 -9.32
C ARG A 108 11.83 -7.00 -10.40
N ILE A 109 11.84 -7.44 -11.66
CA ILE A 109 11.35 -6.62 -12.79
C ILE A 109 9.85 -6.42 -12.65
N VAL A 110 9.08 -7.49 -12.42
CA VAL A 110 7.63 -7.42 -12.24
C VAL A 110 7.27 -6.45 -11.12
N ASN A 111 7.89 -6.58 -9.95
CA ASN A 111 7.64 -5.70 -8.80
C ASN A 111 7.99 -4.23 -9.10
N LYS A 112 9.12 -3.99 -9.79
CA LYS A 112 9.53 -2.64 -10.19
C LYS A 112 8.55 -2.02 -11.16
N VAL A 113 8.14 -2.75 -12.20
CA VAL A 113 7.16 -2.28 -13.19
C VAL A 113 5.82 -2.04 -12.51
N ALA A 114 5.30 -3.00 -11.74
CA ALA A 114 4.05 -2.85 -11.02
C ALA A 114 4.08 -1.63 -10.07
N GLY A 115 5.21 -1.40 -9.38
CA GLY A 115 5.40 -0.21 -8.53
C GLY A 115 5.32 1.11 -9.29
N SER A 116 5.88 1.17 -10.51
CA SER A 116 5.96 2.40 -11.32
C SER A 116 4.70 2.72 -12.12
N LEU A 117 3.75 1.77 -12.28
CA LEU A 117 2.52 2.01 -13.02
C LEU A 117 1.70 3.13 -12.42
N LYS A 118 1.10 3.94 -13.28
CA LYS A 118 0.10 4.93 -12.87
C LYS A 118 -1.14 4.22 -12.33
N SER A 119 -1.67 4.75 -11.24
CA SER A 119 -2.90 4.26 -10.65
C SER A 119 -4.11 4.73 -11.47
N ARG A 120 -5.09 3.86 -11.65
CA ARG A 120 -6.38 4.20 -12.23
C ARG A 120 -7.28 4.98 -11.28
N ILE A 121 -7.09 4.76 -9.98
CA ILE A 121 -7.86 5.40 -8.91
C ILE A 121 -6.90 6.27 -8.10
N VAL A 122 -7.26 7.53 -7.92
CA VAL A 122 -6.48 8.41 -7.03
C VAL A 122 -6.79 8.03 -5.58
N ARG A 123 -5.75 7.66 -4.85
CA ARG A 123 -5.78 7.42 -3.41
C ARG A 123 -4.49 7.97 -2.82
N TRP A 124 -4.62 8.97 -1.96
CA TRP A 124 -3.49 9.50 -1.21
C TRP A 124 -3.54 8.96 0.21
N ILE A 125 -2.40 8.66 0.77
CA ILE A 125 -2.30 8.16 2.15
C ILE A 125 -1.61 9.21 2.98
N LEU A 126 -2.26 9.66 4.05
CA LEU A 126 -1.65 10.38 5.14
C LEU A 126 -1.24 9.35 6.20
N ASP A 127 0.05 9.28 6.51
CA ASP A 127 0.59 8.39 7.55
C ASP A 127 0.65 9.17 8.86
N VAL A 128 -0.26 8.85 9.79
CA VAL A 128 -0.46 9.57 11.04
C VAL A 128 0.10 8.75 12.19
N ASP A 129 1.26 9.13 12.70
CA ASP A 129 1.90 8.51 13.85
C ASP A 129 1.50 9.16 15.19
N ASP A 130 1.15 10.47 15.18
CA ASP A 130 0.62 11.14 16.37
C ASP A 130 -0.88 10.83 16.54
N THR A 131 -1.19 10.03 17.56
CA THR A 131 -2.55 9.60 17.90
C THR A 131 -3.19 10.45 18.99
N SER A 132 -2.59 11.58 19.40
CA SER A 132 -3.17 12.48 20.38
C SER A 132 -4.50 13.07 19.88
N LEU A 133 -5.42 13.26 20.81
CA LEU A 133 -6.74 13.82 20.48
C LEU A 133 -6.62 15.22 19.87
N GLU A 134 -5.67 16.01 20.35
CA GLU A 134 -5.42 17.37 19.85
C GLU A 134 -4.96 17.34 18.39
N TYR A 135 -3.97 16.51 18.05
CA TYR A 135 -3.49 16.37 16.67
C TYR A 135 -4.60 15.89 15.74
N ARG A 136 -5.34 14.86 16.18
CA ARG A 136 -6.47 14.30 15.43
C ARG A 136 -7.53 15.36 15.16
N THR A 137 -7.95 16.11 16.17
CA THR A 137 -8.96 17.17 16.03
C THR A 137 -8.49 18.22 15.02
N ARG A 138 -7.27 18.70 15.17
CA ARG A 138 -6.67 19.70 14.27
C ARG A 138 -6.59 19.20 12.81
N LEU A 139 -6.25 17.92 12.61
CA LEU A 139 -6.19 17.31 11.28
C LEU A 139 -7.59 17.18 10.66
N MET A 140 -8.59 16.74 11.43
CA MET A 140 -9.98 16.61 10.95
C MET A 140 -10.57 17.99 10.62
N ASP A 141 -10.34 19.01 11.44
CA ASP A 141 -10.78 20.38 11.19
C ASP A 141 -10.17 20.95 9.91
N TRP A 142 -8.88 20.63 9.68
CA TRP A 142 -8.21 21.05 8.46
C TRP A 142 -8.80 20.33 7.22
N LEU A 143 -9.02 19.01 7.28
CA LEU A 143 -9.65 18.26 6.19
C LEU A 143 -11.03 18.79 5.86
N ASN A 144 -11.83 19.12 6.87
CA ASN A 144 -13.14 19.74 6.70
C ASN A 144 -13.04 21.11 6.00
N LYS A 145 -12.07 21.95 6.36
CA LYS A 145 -11.80 23.25 5.69
C LYS A 145 -11.38 23.09 4.23
N GLU A 146 -10.68 22.00 3.90
CA GLU A 146 -10.35 21.62 2.51
C GLU A 146 -11.56 21.03 1.75
N GLY A 147 -12.74 20.98 2.37
CA GLY A 147 -13.98 20.49 1.76
C GLY A 147 -14.11 18.96 1.71
N LEU A 148 -13.36 18.24 2.54
CA LEU A 148 -13.51 16.82 2.72
C LEU A 148 -14.44 16.52 3.90
N THR A 149 -15.20 15.45 3.78
CA THR A 149 -16.07 14.94 4.85
C THR A 149 -15.62 13.52 5.22
N GLU A 150 -16.16 12.96 6.29
CA GLU A 150 -15.85 11.58 6.72
C GLU A 150 -16.08 10.52 5.62
N ARG A 151 -16.89 10.83 4.60
CA ARG A 151 -17.12 9.97 3.43
C ARG A 151 -15.98 10.02 2.42
N ASP A 152 -15.08 10.99 2.53
CA ASP A 152 -14.00 11.24 1.58
C ASP A 152 -12.68 10.58 1.98
N TRP A 153 -12.63 9.86 3.10
CA TRP A 153 -11.47 9.07 3.50
C TRP A 153 -11.86 7.74 4.14
N PHE A 154 -10.86 6.87 4.31
CA PHE A 154 -10.91 5.67 5.12
C PHE A 154 -9.79 5.73 6.14
N GLU A 155 -10.07 5.32 7.36
CA GLU A 155 -9.08 5.17 8.41
C GLU A 155 -8.68 3.70 8.54
N ILE A 156 -7.39 3.43 8.42
CA ILE A 156 -6.83 2.08 8.51
C ILE A 156 -5.76 2.06 9.60
N PRO A 157 -5.95 1.30 10.69
CA PRO A 157 -4.97 1.18 11.75
C PRO A 157 -3.61 0.69 11.25
N THR A 158 -2.54 1.24 11.85
CA THR A 158 -1.17 0.76 11.64
C THR A 158 -0.57 0.26 12.97
N VAL A 159 0.73 -0.05 12.98
CA VAL A 159 1.40 -0.50 14.21
C VAL A 159 1.56 0.65 15.21
N SER A 160 1.86 1.86 14.76
CA SER A 160 2.12 3.04 15.61
C SER A 160 1.00 4.06 15.61
N GLY A 161 0.12 4.05 14.60
CA GLY A 161 -0.93 5.04 14.44
C GLY A 161 -1.99 4.58 13.47
N TYR A 162 -2.29 5.38 12.45
CA TYR A 162 -3.25 5.02 11.41
C TYR A 162 -2.93 5.72 10.08
N HIS A 163 -3.40 5.14 8.99
CA HIS A 163 -3.43 5.76 7.67
C HIS A 163 -4.81 6.37 7.39
N LEU A 164 -4.85 7.61 6.93
CA LEU A 164 -6.04 8.17 6.28
C LEU A 164 -5.89 8.05 4.78
N ILE A 165 -6.75 7.25 4.16
CA ILE A 165 -6.75 7.02 2.72
C ILE A 165 -7.76 7.95 2.07
N LEU A 166 -7.28 9.03 1.48
CA LEU A 166 -8.11 10.06 0.89
C LEU A 166 -8.63 9.65 -0.49
N LYS A 167 -9.90 9.88 -0.76
CA LYS A 167 -10.55 9.70 -2.07
C LYS A 167 -10.37 10.89 -2.99
N LYS A 168 -10.00 12.04 -2.44
CA LYS A 168 -9.79 13.31 -3.12
C LYS A 168 -8.40 13.86 -2.86
N LYS A 169 -7.92 14.68 -3.77
CA LYS A 169 -6.65 15.40 -3.58
C LYS A 169 -6.86 16.58 -2.63
N VAL A 170 -5.83 16.90 -1.86
CA VAL A 170 -5.77 18.08 -0.98
C VAL A 170 -4.65 19.03 -1.40
N ASN A 171 -4.67 20.24 -0.90
CA ASN A 171 -3.58 21.19 -1.11
C ASN A 171 -2.34 20.77 -0.30
N THR A 172 -1.38 20.15 -0.98
CA THR A 172 -0.19 19.58 -0.32
C THR A 172 0.76 20.62 0.25
N LYS A 173 0.76 21.84 -0.29
CA LYS A 173 1.59 22.92 0.23
C LYS A 173 1.07 23.37 1.60
N ILE A 174 -0.21 23.65 1.70
CA ILE A 174 -0.86 24.04 2.96
C ILE A 174 -0.78 22.90 3.98
N LEU A 175 -0.96 21.64 3.53
CA LEU A 175 -0.82 20.47 4.40
C LEU A 175 0.55 20.43 5.07
N GLN A 176 1.63 20.57 4.30
CA GLN A 176 2.99 20.53 4.83
C GLN A 176 3.37 21.73 5.69
N GLU A 177 2.78 22.90 5.43
CA GLU A 177 2.96 24.08 6.27
C GLU A 177 2.31 23.92 7.66
N GLN A 178 1.17 23.23 7.74
CA GLN A 178 0.43 23.01 8.99
C GLN A 178 0.80 21.72 9.73
N PHE A 179 1.25 20.71 9.01
CA PHE A 179 1.59 19.38 9.51
C PHE A 179 2.92 18.93 8.91
N SER A 180 4.01 19.55 9.37
CA SER A 180 5.36 19.30 8.81
C SER A 180 5.86 17.88 9.02
N ASP A 181 5.36 17.19 10.04
CA ASP A 181 5.68 15.82 10.44
C ASP A 181 4.80 14.77 9.75
N LEU A 182 3.71 15.21 9.11
CA LEU A 182 2.76 14.31 8.45
C LEU A 182 3.29 13.84 7.09
N ALA A 183 3.54 12.55 6.97
CA ALA A 183 3.97 11.97 5.69
C ALA A 183 2.77 11.79 4.74
N LEU A 184 2.89 12.38 3.54
CA LEU A 184 1.91 12.24 2.47
C LEU A 184 2.45 11.34 1.35
N HIS A 185 1.78 10.24 1.09
CA HIS A 185 2.11 9.30 0.03
C HIS A 185 1.11 9.38 -1.13
N LYS A 186 1.62 9.75 -2.31
CA LYS A 186 0.82 9.89 -3.54
C LYS A 186 1.05 8.68 -4.43
N ASN A 187 0.06 7.84 -4.64
CA ASN A 187 -0.01 6.82 -5.72
C ASN A 187 0.77 5.50 -5.58
N SER A 188 1.71 5.31 -4.66
CA SER A 188 2.57 4.12 -4.68
C SER A 188 2.66 3.35 -3.37
N MET A 189 2.36 3.98 -2.26
CA MET A 189 2.49 3.30 -0.97
C MET A 189 1.32 2.37 -0.68
N GLY A 190 1.61 1.23 -0.07
CA GLY A 190 0.60 0.33 0.47
C GLY A 190 0.21 0.75 1.88
N THR A 191 -1.06 0.52 2.24
CA THR A 191 -1.48 0.54 3.64
C THR A 191 -1.25 -0.81 4.29
N LEU A 192 -1.14 -0.84 5.63
CA LEU A 192 -0.97 -2.08 6.37
C LEU A 192 -2.20 -2.97 6.22
N LEU A 193 -2.00 -4.19 5.74
CA LEU A 193 -3.02 -5.22 5.61
C LEU A 193 -3.03 -6.15 6.83
N TYR A 194 -1.84 -6.60 7.24
CA TYR A 194 -1.70 -7.48 8.38
C TYR A 194 -0.32 -7.34 9.02
N TYR A 195 -0.30 -7.43 10.35
CA TYR A 195 0.90 -7.54 11.17
C TYR A 195 0.60 -8.29 12.45
N GLU A 196 1.53 -9.13 12.85
CA GLU A 196 1.54 -9.79 14.16
C GLU A 196 2.98 -9.77 14.68
N GLY A 197 3.20 -8.96 15.71
CA GLY A 197 4.51 -8.80 16.36
C GLY A 197 4.50 -9.31 17.80
N GLU A 198 5.68 -9.57 18.33
CA GLU A 198 5.91 -9.97 19.73
C GLU A 198 5.45 -8.93 20.74
#